data_20b51223055c4b5e421b88ee142d4271
#
_entry.id   20b51223055c4b5e421b88ee142d4271
#
_cell.length_a   1.000
_cell.length_b   1.000
_cell.length_c   1.000
_cell.angle_alpha   90.00
_cell.angle_beta   90.00
_cell.angle_gamma   90.00
#
_symmetry.space_group_name_H-M   'P 1'
#
loop_
_entity.id
_entity.type
_entity.pdbx_description
1 polymer ?
#
loop_
_entity_poly.entity_id
_entity_poly.type
_entity_poly.pdbx_seq_one_letter_code
_entity_poly.pdbx_strand_id
1 'polypeptide(L)'
;MRIAKNDVDVRMEIPGAVIRQHTDFGDASGLGMISGEYFSLSAGVDTTPLFLGLEGNMCRCPHWGFVLRGRLTTTDAAGVQETVSADDLFYWPPGHNVKVDEDAEIIMFSPQREHSHVIQHMIEKVKSPA
;
A
#
# COMPACT_ATOMS: atom_id res chain seq x y z
N MET A 1 -6.17 21.87 0.47
CA MET A 1 -6.87 20.77 -0.25
C MET A 1 -7.22 19.67 0.75
N ARG A 2 -8.41 19.14 0.65
CA ARG A 2 -8.86 18.02 1.49
C ARG A 2 -9.79 17.12 0.68
N ILE A 3 -9.88 15.84 1.05
CA ILE A 3 -10.85 14.91 0.47
C ILE A 3 -11.35 13.97 1.56
N ALA A 4 -12.65 13.68 1.56
CA ALA A 4 -13.21 12.70 2.48
C ALA A 4 -12.87 11.29 2.01
N LYS A 5 -12.68 10.35 2.94
CA LYS A 5 -12.33 8.96 2.63
C LYS A 5 -13.28 8.35 1.57
N ASN A 6 -14.58 8.57 1.72
CA ASN A 6 -15.57 7.96 0.82
C ASN A 6 -15.57 8.59 -0.58
N ASP A 7 -14.90 9.73 -0.76
CA ASP A 7 -14.73 10.37 -2.06
C ASP A 7 -13.41 9.98 -2.74
N VAL A 8 -12.55 9.24 -2.05
CA VAL A 8 -11.30 8.72 -2.63
C VAL A 8 -11.64 7.50 -3.49
N ASP A 9 -11.18 7.51 -4.75
CA ASP A 9 -11.48 6.46 -5.72
C ASP A 9 -11.03 5.08 -5.23
N VAL A 10 -11.91 4.09 -5.37
CA VAL A 10 -11.57 2.69 -5.16
C VAL A 10 -10.83 2.20 -6.40
N ARG A 11 -9.55 1.86 -6.24
CA ARG A 11 -8.70 1.33 -7.32
C ARG A 11 -8.79 -0.19 -7.43
N MET A 12 -8.93 -0.86 -6.30
CA MET A 12 -9.04 -2.31 -6.25
C MET A 12 -9.96 -2.71 -5.11
N GLU A 13 -10.87 -3.63 -5.39
CA GLU A 13 -11.72 -4.24 -4.37
C GLU A 13 -11.82 -5.73 -4.66
N ILE A 14 -11.29 -6.54 -3.73
CA ILE A 14 -11.35 -7.99 -3.76
C ILE A 14 -11.75 -8.48 -2.37
N PRO A 15 -12.12 -9.77 -2.21
CA PRO A 15 -12.36 -10.29 -0.87
C PRO A 15 -11.12 -10.06 0.02
N GLY A 16 -11.33 -9.32 1.12
CA GLY A 16 -10.28 -9.02 2.07
C GLY A 16 -9.47 -7.76 1.81
N ALA A 17 -9.67 -7.05 0.68
CA ALA A 17 -8.90 -5.83 0.44
C ALA A 17 -9.70 -4.78 -0.32
N VAL A 18 -9.73 -3.56 0.21
CA VAL A 18 -10.22 -2.37 -0.49
C VAL A 18 -9.09 -1.35 -0.50
N ILE A 19 -8.66 -0.98 -1.71
CA ILE A 19 -7.56 -0.03 -1.93
C ILE A 19 -8.11 1.22 -2.58
N ARG A 20 -8.00 2.33 -1.88
CA ARG A 20 -8.40 3.66 -2.35
C ARG A 20 -7.15 4.51 -2.58
N GLN A 21 -7.13 5.23 -3.69
CA GLN A 21 -6.02 6.14 -4.03
C GLN A 21 -6.57 7.43 -4.62
N HIS A 22 -6.17 8.55 -4.04
CA HIS A 22 -6.41 9.88 -4.60
C HIS A 22 -5.11 10.42 -5.17
N THR A 23 -5.04 10.52 -6.49
CA THR A 23 -3.87 11.09 -7.19
C THR A 23 -3.91 12.61 -7.17
N ASP A 24 -2.77 13.24 -7.45
CA ASP A 24 -2.63 14.71 -7.47
C ASP A 24 -2.98 15.36 -6.13
N PHE A 25 -2.63 14.69 -5.04
CA PHE A 25 -2.90 15.17 -3.68
C PHE A 25 -1.76 16.07 -3.16
N GLY A 26 -1.18 16.82 -4.02
CA GLY A 26 -0.15 17.80 -3.73
C GLY A 26 1.19 17.44 -4.35
N ASP A 27 1.94 18.48 -4.68
CA ASP A 27 3.31 18.38 -5.17
C ASP A 27 4.27 18.46 -3.99
N ALA A 28 5.22 17.55 -3.91
CA ALA A 28 6.25 17.53 -2.88
C ALA A 28 7.41 18.49 -3.23
N SER A 29 7.11 19.64 -3.79
CA SER A 29 8.07 20.73 -4.05
C SER A 29 9.27 20.29 -4.90
N GLY A 30 8.98 19.71 -6.07
CA GLY A 30 9.99 19.26 -7.01
C GLY A 30 10.37 17.79 -6.86
N LEU A 31 9.80 17.09 -5.87
CA LEU A 31 10.00 15.65 -5.69
C LEU A 31 8.88 14.83 -6.35
N GLY A 32 7.94 15.47 -7.01
CA GLY A 32 6.82 14.85 -7.71
C GLY A 32 5.50 14.92 -6.95
N MET A 33 4.45 14.48 -7.62
CA MET A 33 3.11 14.44 -7.06
C MET A 33 2.98 13.31 -6.05
N ILE A 34 2.20 13.55 -5.00
CA ILE A 34 1.92 12.57 -3.94
C ILE A 34 0.47 12.11 -4.08
N SER A 35 0.22 10.83 -3.87
CA SER A 35 -1.12 10.31 -3.69
C SER A 35 -1.44 10.11 -2.21
N GLY A 36 -2.69 10.35 -1.83
CA GLY A 36 -3.24 10.01 -0.52
C GLY A 36 -4.06 8.74 -0.64
N GLU A 37 -3.88 7.80 0.30
CA GLU A 37 -4.41 6.46 0.15
C GLU A 37 -5.02 5.93 1.44
N TYR A 38 -6.12 5.16 1.27
CA TYR A 38 -6.72 4.38 2.34
C TYR A 38 -6.74 2.91 1.93
N PHE A 39 -6.19 2.05 2.78
CA PHE A 39 -6.22 0.62 2.58
C PHE A 39 -6.98 -0.03 3.73
N SER A 40 -8.03 -0.80 3.40
CA SER A 40 -8.74 -1.68 4.34
C SER A 40 -8.38 -3.11 3.98
N LEU A 41 -7.76 -3.83 4.90
CA LEU A 41 -7.18 -5.14 4.64
C LEU A 41 -7.59 -6.12 5.73
N SER A 42 -8.03 -7.31 5.33
CA SER A 42 -8.36 -8.39 6.28
C SER A 42 -7.14 -9.17 6.71
N ALA A 43 -7.18 -9.71 7.92
CA ALA A 43 -6.16 -10.62 8.41
C ALA A 43 -5.92 -11.77 7.42
N GLY A 44 -4.66 -12.11 7.21
CA GLY A 44 -4.24 -13.14 6.28
C GLY A 44 -3.92 -12.66 4.87
N VAL A 45 -4.27 -11.43 4.52
CA VAL A 45 -3.83 -10.85 3.24
C VAL A 45 -2.31 -10.78 3.23
N ASP A 46 -1.73 -11.25 2.13
CA ASP A 46 -0.29 -11.28 1.91
C ASP A 46 -0.02 -10.79 0.50
N THR A 47 0.81 -9.78 0.37
CA THR A 47 1.09 -9.17 -0.93
C THR A 47 2.05 -9.99 -1.79
N THR A 48 2.70 -11.00 -1.22
CA THR A 48 3.73 -11.78 -1.93
C THR A 48 3.27 -12.26 -3.30
N PRO A 49 2.10 -12.92 -3.46
CA PRO A 49 1.65 -13.34 -4.78
C PRO A 49 1.28 -12.17 -5.69
N LEU A 50 0.86 -11.03 -5.13
CA LEU A 50 0.47 -9.86 -5.91
C LEU A 50 1.67 -9.09 -6.45
N PHE A 51 2.83 -9.23 -5.84
CA PHE A 51 4.05 -8.54 -6.23
C PHE A 51 4.96 -9.37 -7.13
N LEU A 52 4.61 -10.61 -7.42
CA LEU A 52 5.35 -11.43 -8.39
C LEU A 52 5.38 -10.74 -9.75
N GLY A 53 6.58 -10.58 -10.31
CA GLY A 53 6.80 -9.90 -11.58
C GLY A 53 7.25 -8.45 -11.44
N LEU A 54 7.10 -7.84 -10.27
CA LEU A 54 7.77 -6.58 -9.94
C LEU A 54 9.26 -6.84 -9.69
N GLU A 55 10.08 -5.81 -9.78
CA GLU A 55 11.51 -5.91 -9.49
C GLU A 55 11.75 -6.51 -8.11
N GLY A 56 12.47 -7.63 -8.04
CA GLY A 56 12.71 -8.35 -6.81
C GLY A 56 11.46 -8.98 -6.21
N ASN A 57 10.34 -9.01 -6.93
CA ASN A 57 9.03 -9.49 -6.46
C ASN A 57 8.56 -8.78 -5.20
N MET A 58 8.83 -7.49 -5.12
CA MET A 58 8.49 -6.63 -3.98
C MET A 58 7.95 -5.29 -4.45
N CYS A 59 7.25 -4.59 -3.57
CA CYS A 59 6.87 -3.20 -3.79
C CYS A 59 8.12 -2.33 -3.70
N ARG A 60 8.43 -1.60 -4.76
CA ARG A 60 9.59 -0.71 -4.82
C ARG A 60 9.23 0.74 -4.53
N CYS A 61 7.97 1.01 -4.21
CA CYS A 61 7.50 2.34 -3.86
C CYS A 61 7.65 2.59 -2.37
N PRO A 62 8.26 3.69 -1.95
CA PRO A 62 8.27 4.05 -0.53
C PRO A 62 6.90 4.56 -0.09
N HIS A 63 6.56 4.34 1.17
CA HIS A 63 5.32 4.80 1.78
C HIS A 63 5.56 5.42 3.13
N TRP A 64 4.87 6.50 3.42
CA TRP A 64 4.77 7.11 4.74
C TRP A 64 3.33 6.99 5.18
N GLY A 65 3.08 6.51 6.39
CA GLY A 65 1.71 6.28 6.78
C GLY A 65 1.45 6.21 8.27
N PHE A 66 0.20 5.89 8.56
CA PHE A 66 -0.31 5.78 9.92
C PHE A 66 -1.30 4.60 9.97
N VAL A 67 -1.18 3.77 10.99
CA VAL A 67 -2.08 2.65 11.20
C VAL A 67 -3.27 3.13 12.04
N LEU A 68 -4.48 3.09 11.45
CA LEU A 68 -5.71 3.45 12.15
C LEU A 68 -6.16 2.32 13.08
N ARG A 69 -6.03 1.07 12.64
CA ARG A 69 -6.35 -0.12 13.42
C ARG A 69 -5.63 -1.34 12.86
N GLY A 70 -5.49 -2.36 13.70
CA GLY A 70 -4.93 -3.65 13.29
C GLY A 70 -3.43 -3.73 13.40
N ARG A 71 -2.86 -4.71 12.71
CA ARG A 71 -1.43 -4.99 12.73
C ARG A 71 -0.97 -5.58 11.41
N LEU A 72 0.18 -5.10 10.93
CA LEU A 72 0.79 -5.54 9.68
C LEU A 72 2.29 -5.76 9.90
N THR A 73 2.85 -6.72 9.18
CA THR A 73 4.29 -7.01 9.20
C THR A 73 4.85 -6.89 7.80
N THR A 74 5.91 -6.10 7.64
CA THR A 74 6.67 -6.02 6.40
C THR A 74 7.90 -6.92 6.46
N THR A 75 8.31 -7.41 5.29
CA THR A 75 9.54 -8.18 5.13
C THR A 75 10.33 -7.55 3.99
N ASP A 76 11.59 -7.22 4.22
CA ASP A 76 12.47 -6.68 3.18
C ASP A 76 13.23 -7.76 2.42
N ALA A 77 14.09 -7.36 1.46
CA ALA A 77 14.85 -8.28 0.64
C ALA A 77 15.85 -9.12 1.44
N ALA A 78 16.28 -8.65 2.59
CA ALA A 78 17.18 -9.38 3.49
C ALA A 78 16.44 -10.29 4.47
N GLY A 79 15.09 -10.31 4.42
CA GLY A 79 14.26 -11.07 5.35
C GLY A 79 14.04 -10.38 6.69
N VAL A 80 14.44 -9.13 6.83
CA VAL A 80 14.21 -8.36 8.05
C VAL A 80 12.74 -7.95 8.12
N GLN A 81 12.12 -8.19 9.27
CA GLN A 81 10.72 -7.90 9.49
C GLN A 81 10.52 -6.74 10.44
N GLU A 82 9.49 -5.94 10.15
CA GLU A 82 9.03 -4.88 11.03
C GLU A 82 7.51 -4.99 11.17
N THR A 83 7.02 -4.94 12.39
CA THR A 83 5.58 -4.96 12.68
C THR A 83 5.12 -3.58 13.11
N VAL A 84 4.02 -3.13 12.49
CA VAL A 84 3.35 -1.87 12.85
C VAL A 84 1.94 -2.17 13.34
N SER A 85 1.51 -1.44 14.35
CA SER A 85 0.21 -1.64 15.02
C SER A 85 -0.55 -0.33 15.10
N ALA A 86 -1.82 -0.39 15.54
CA ALA A 86 -2.67 0.79 15.68
C ALA A 86 -1.95 1.94 16.38
N ASP A 87 -2.13 3.12 15.82
CA ASP A 87 -1.54 4.40 16.25
C ASP A 87 -0.04 4.56 15.95
N ASP A 88 0.59 3.60 15.26
CA ASP A 88 1.97 3.76 14.81
C ASP A 88 2.05 4.63 13.56
N LEU A 89 3.04 5.53 13.52
CA LEU A 89 3.55 6.09 12.29
C LEU A 89 4.54 5.11 11.69
N PHE A 90 4.57 4.99 10.37
CA PHE A 90 5.53 4.10 9.72
C PHE A 90 6.15 4.73 8.47
N TYR A 91 7.33 4.25 8.14
CA TYR A 91 7.96 4.44 6.85
C TYR A 91 8.32 3.06 6.29
N TRP A 92 7.79 2.72 5.12
CA TRP A 92 8.18 1.51 4.41
C TRP A 92 9.07 1.89 3.24
N PRO A 93 10.37 1.59 3.30
CA PRO A 93 11.29 1.89 2.20
C PRO A 93 11.02 1.01 0.98
N PRO A 94 11.56 1.36 -0.20
CA PRO A 94 11.48 0.50 -1.38
C PRO A 94 11.99 -0.92 -1.08
N GLY A 95 11.29 -1.92 -1.60
CA GLY A 95 11.68 -3.33 -1.42
C GLY A 95 11.04 -3.98 -0.20
N HIS A 96 9.73 -4.09 -0.20
CA HIS A 96 9.01 -4.75 0.88
C HIS A 96 7.85 -5.60 0.36
N ASN A 97 7.50 -6.63 1.12
CA ASN A 97 6.22 -7.32 1.08
C ASN A 97 5.48 -7.05 2.38
N VAL A 98 4.17 -7.17 2.38
CA VAL A 98 3.31 -6.91 3.54
C VAL A 98 2.42 -8.09 3.80
N LYS A 99 2.34 -8.49 5.08
CA LYS A 99 1.38 -9.46 5.57
C LYS A 99 0.50 -8.82 6.63
N VAL A 100 -0.80 -9.02 6.53
CA VAL A 100 -1.77 -8.48 7.48
C VAL A 100 -1.99 -9.50 8.59
N ASP A 101 -1.62 -9.14 9.81
CA ASP A 101 -1.72 -10.03 10.98
C ASP A 101 -3.09 -9.93 11.63
N GLU A 102 -3.67 -8.73 11.69
CA GLU A 102 -5.02 -8.45 12.17
C GLU A 102 -5.72 -7.53 11.20
N ASP A 103 -7.04 -7.62 11.08
CA ASP A 103 -7.82 -6.72 10.23
C ASP A 103 -7.34 -5.29 10.44
N ALA A 104 -6.92 -4.64 9.36
CA ALA A 104 -6.21 -3.38 9.43
C ALA A 104 -6.82 -2.31 8.53
N GLU A 105 -6.72 -1.07 9.00
CA GLU A 105 -6.91 0.11 8.16
C GLU A 105 -5.69 1.00 8.30
N ILE A 106 -5.15 1.42 7.17
CA ILE A 106 -4.00 2.30 7.13
C ILE A 106 -4.25 3.48 6.19
N ILE A 107 -3.60 4.59 6.52
CA ILE A 107 -3.49 5.75 5.64
C ILE A 107 -2.05 5.80 5.18
N MET A 108 -1.84 6.00 3.87
CA MET A 108 -0.50 6.18 3.32
C MET A 108 -0.43 7.39 2.41
N PHE A 109 0.77 7.95 2.32
CA PHE A 109 1.14 8.93 1.32
C PHE A 109 2.31 8.38 0.54
N SER A 110 2.22 8.41 -0.77
CA SER A 110 3.17 7.70 -1.64
C SER A 110 3.51 8.54 -2.86
N PRO A 111 4.73 8.42 -3.40
CA PRO A 111 5.03 8.93 -4.72
C PRO A 111 4.02 8.35 -5.72
N GLN A 112 3.25 9.22 -6.34
CA GLN A 112 2.06 8.83 -7.10
C GLN A 112 2.38 7.93 -8.28
N ARG A 113 3.40 8.28 -9.06
CA ARG A 113 3.78 7.54 -10.26
C ARG A 113 4.17 6.10 -9.94
N GLU A 114 5.03 5.95 -8.95
CA GLU A 114 5.57 4.65 -8.55
C GLU A 114 4.48 3.76 -7.95
N HIS A 115 3.62 4.32 -7.11
CA HIS A 115 2.57 3.53 -6.48
C HIS A 115 1.42 3.21 -7.43
N SER A 116 1.08 4.10 -8.34
CA SER A 116 0.10 3.79 -9.38
C SER A 116 0.53 2.61 -10.24
N HIS A 117 1.83 2.51 -10.53
CA HIS A 117 2.40 1.36 -11.24
C HIS A 117 2.23 0.06 -10.43
N VAL A 118 2.53 0.08 -9.14
CA VAL A 118 2.36 -1.09 -8.26
C VAL A 118 0.89 -1.50 -8.16
N ILE A 119 -0.01 -0.54 -7.94
CA ILE A 119 -1.45 -0.81 -7.85
C ILE A 119 -1.96 -1.42 -9.16
N GLN A 120 -1.57 -0.87 -10.30
CA GLN A 120 -1.97 -1.41 -11.59
C GLN A 120 -1.46 -2.85 -11.79
N HIS A 121 -0.23 -3.13 -11.36
CA HIS A 121 0.31 -4.49 -11.39
C HIS A 121 -0.52 -5.46 -10.53
N MET A 122 -0.91 -5.05 -9.33
CA MET A 122 -1.77 -5.85 -8.45
C MET A 122 -3.13 -6.13 -9.10
N ILE A 123 -3.74 -5.12 -9.71
CA ILE A 123 -5.02 -5.26 -10.40
C ILE A 123 -4.90 -6.32 -11.51
N GLU A 124 -3.84 -6.27 -12.30
CA GLU A 124 -3.60 -7.22 -13.38
C GLU A 124 -3.35 -8.63 -12.86
N LYS A 125 -2.63 -8.76 -11.75
CA LYS A 125 -2.40 -10.05 -11.10
C LYS A 125 -3.70 -10.69 -10.62
N VAL A 126 -4.61 -9.91 -10.08
CA VAL A 126 -5.93 -10.40 -9.64
C VAL A 126 -6.75 -10.88 -10.82
N LYS A 127 -6.68 -10.19 -11.97
CA LYS A 127 -7.41 -10.56 -13.18
C LYS A 127 -6.81 -11.78 -13.90
N SER A 128 -5.51 -11.97 -13.79
CA SER A 128 -4.77 -13.04 -14.47
C SER A 128 -3.78 -13.66 -13.49
N PRO A 129 -4.23 -14.49 -12.55
CA PRO A 129 -3.40 -14.99 -11.43
C PRO A 129 -2.36 -16.03 -11.83
N ALA A 130 -2.31 -16.44 -13.07
CA ALA A 130 -1.34 -17.43 -13.55
C ALA A 130 0.10 -16.92 -13.55
#